data_b98d2ace8c3806777f9f8563317cbaa9
#
_entry.id   b98d2ace8c3806777f9f8563317cbaa9
#
_cell.length_a   1.000
_cell.length_b   1.000
_cell.length_c   1.000
_cell.angle_alpha   90.00
_cell.angle_beta   90.00
_cell.angle_gamma   90.00
#
_symmetry.space_group_name_H-M   'P 1'
#
loop_
_entity.id
_entity.type
_entity.pdbx_description
1 polymer ?
#
loop_
_entity_poly.entity_id
_entity_poly.type
_entity_poly.pdbx_seq_one_letter_code
_entity_poly.pdbx_strand_id
1 'polypeptide(L)'
;VQRHARARARSTWRGDDRERPLQQVGRSQAFDLVPVLAAYDVRRLATSPAVRCLETLTPYAETIGADLELVEEVTEEAATEGAVTKVVTGLVEDLHTTRRGAVLCTHRPVLPLVFEALGLDDPALAPGEMVVVHLRKGRVVATERHLPH
;
A
#
# COMPACT_ATOMS: atom_id res chain seq x y z
N VAL A 1 -5.67 0.21 0.10
CA VAL A 1 -4.62 1.20 0.36
C VAL A 1 -3.89 0.81 1.64
N GLN A 2 -2.59 0.61 1.53
CA GLN A 2 -1.75 0.09 2.61
C GLN A 2 -0.65 1.09 2.95
N ARG A 3 -0.52 1.47 4.21
CA ARG A 3 0.71 2.11 4.68
C ARG A 3 1.74 1.02 5.01
N HIS A 4 3.01 1.24 4.64
CA HIS A 4 4.07 0.31 5.02
C HIS A 4 4.06 0.01 6.51
N ALA A 5 4.48 -1.19 6.88
CA ALA A 5 4.55 -1.61 8.27
C ALA A 5 5.61 -0.81 9.05
N ARG A 6 5.71 -1.03 10.34
CA ARG A 6 6.60 -0.25 11.22
C ARG A 6 8.06 -0.42 10.80
N ALA A 7 8.62 0.68 10.33
CA ALA A 7 10.00 0.75 9.89
C ALA A 7 10.93 1.18 11.02
N ARG A 8 12.22 0.90 10.85
CA ARG A 8 13.26 1.43 11.70
C ARG A 8 13.17 2.96 11.73
N ALA A 9 13.39 3.58 12.89
CA ALA A 9 13.25 5.03 13.03
C ALA A 9 14.24 5.77 12.12
N ARG A 10 13.76 6.80 11.46
CA ARG A 10 14.57 7.64 10.56
C ARG A 10 15.78 8.24 11.29
N SER A 11 15.59 8.65 12.54
CA SER A 11 16.64 9.23 13.37
C SER A 11 17.80 8.29 13.69
N THR A 12 17.58 6.96 13.62
CA THR A 12 18.61 5.95 13.90
C THR A 12 19.16 5.28 12.64
N TRP A 13 18.61 5.60 11.47
CA TRP A 13 19.05 5.05 10.20
C TRP A 13 20.12 5.95 9.57
N ARG A 14 21.25 5.35 9.20
CA ARG A 14 22.35 6.03 8.51
C ARG A 14 22.48 5.44 7.13
N GLY A 15 22.15 6.19 6.11
CA GLY A 15 22.16 5.76 4.73
C GLY A 15 20.97 6.28 3.98
N ASP A 16 20.75 5.79 2.78
CA ASP A 16 19.61 6.17 1.95
C ASP A 16 18.29 5.79 2.65
N ASP A 17 17.41 6.77 2.81
CA ASP A 17 16.10 6.54 3.45
C ASP A 17 15.27 5.49 2.70
N ARG A 18 15.47 5.34 1.41
CA ARG A 18 14.78 4.30 0.61
C ARG A 18 15.19 2.88 1.01
N GLU A 19 16.36 2.71 1.58
CA GLU A 19 16.85 1.41 2.05
C GLU A 19 16.51 1.13 3.51
N ARG A 20 15.87 2.06 4.19
CA ARG A 20 15.49 1.92 5.60
C ARG A 20 14.47 0.77 5.76
N PRO A 21 14.83 -0.30 6.51
CA PRO A 21 14.04 -1.52 6.58
C PRO A 21 12.96 -1.46 7.65
N LEU A 22 12.10 -2.48 7.66
CA LEU A 22 11.16 -2.70 8.76
C LEU A 22 11.90 -3.09 10.04
N GLN A 23 11.29 -2.76 11.17
CA GLN A 23 11.64 -3.35 12.46
C GLN A 23 11.09 -4.78 12.53
N GLN A 24 11.48 -5.52 13.57
CA GLN A 24 10.96 -6.86 13.80
C GLN A 24 9.43 -6.85 13.96
N VAL A 25 8.89 -5.89 14.70
CA VAL A 25 7.43 -5.75 14.84
C VAL A 25 6.76 -5.47 13.49
N GLY A 26 7.41 -4.69 12.62
CA GLY A 26 6.92 -4.44 11.26
C GLY A 26 6.92 -5.69 10.39
N ARG A 27 7.93 -6.53 10.52
CA ARG A 27 7.96 -7.82 9.82
C ARG A 27 6.82 -8.73 10.28
N SER A 28 6.51 -8.74 11.59
CA SER A 28 5.36 -9.46 12.10
C SER A 28 4.05 -8.92 11.54
N GLN A 29 3.91 -7.60 11.46
CA GLN A 29 2.74 -6.97 10.83
C GLN A 29 2.59 -7.40 9.37
N ALA A 30 3.69 -7.49 8.62
CA ALA A 30 3.68 -7.95 7.23
C ALA A 30 3.16 -9.39 7.09
N PHE A 31 3.54 -10.28 8.00
CA PHE A 31 2.99 -11.64 8.03
C PHE A 31 1.50 -11.66 8.38
N ASP A 32 1.06 -10.80 9.30
CA ASP A 32 -0.35 -10.71 9.70
C ASP A 32 -1.24 -10.19 8.56
N LEU A 33 -0.67 -9.48 7.58
CA LEU A 33 -1.40 -9.03 6.39
C LEU A 33 -1.71 -10.17 5.42
N VAL A 34 -0.98 -11.27 5.45
CA VAL A 34 -1.15 -12.37 4.48
C VAL A 34 -2.59 -12.88 4.43
N PRO A 35 -3.21 -13.30 5.54
CA PRO A 35 -4.60 -13.78 5.48
C PRO A 35 -5.59 -12.66 5.13
N VAL A 36 -5.31 -11.42 5.50
CA VAL A 36 -6.20 -10.29 5.19
C VAL A 36 -6.22 -10.03 3.68
N LEU A 37 -5.05 -9.92 3.07
CA LEU A 37 -4.95 -9.70 1.62
C LEU A 37 -5.52 -10.89 0.83
N ALA A 38 -5.31 -12.10 1.32
CA ALA A 38 -5.89 -13.31 0.72
C ALA A 38 -7.42 -13.28 0.76
N ALA A 39 -8.01 -12.83 1.87
CA ALA A 39 -9.47 -12.76 2.03
C ALA A 39 -10.12 -11.83 1.00
N TYR A 40 -9.42 -10.80 0.56
CA TYR A 40 -9.92 -9.87 -0.47
C TYR A 40 -9.47 -10.24 -1.88
N ASP A 41 -8.93 -11.44 -2.08
CA ASP A 41 -8.44 -11.94 -3.38
C ASP A 41 -7.53 -10.92 -4.09
N VAL A 42 -6.60 -10.36 -3.35
CA VAL A 42 -5.64 -9.39 -3.90
C VAL A 42 -4.67 -10.14 -4.82
N ARG A 43 -4.61 -9.71 -6.09
CA ARG A 43 -3.77 -10.34 -7.11
C ARG A 43 -2.76 -9.37 -7.72
N ARG A 44 -3.03 -8.09 -7.68
CA ARG A 44 -2.12 -7.06 -8.15
C ARG A 44 -1.51 -6.35 -6.95
N LEU A 45 -0.17 -6.37 -6.88
CA LEU A 45 0.57 -5.82 -5.77
C LEU A 45 1.44 -4.66 -6.26
N ALA A 46 0.93 -3.45 -6.13
CA ALA A 46 1.62 -2.23 -6.49
C ALA A 46 2.23 -1.62 -5.23
N THR A 47 3.47 -1.18 -5.30
CA THR A 47 4.19 -0.67 -4.13
C THR A 47 5.24 0.37 -4.50
N SER A 48 5.47 1.32 -3.58
CA SER A 48 6.69 2.10 -3.60
C SER A 48 7.90 1.15 -3.57
N PRO A 49 8.98 1.45 -4.32
CA PRO A 49 10.19 0.63 -4.31
C PRO A 49 11.05 0.80 -3.04
N ALA A 50 10.67 1.66 -2.10
CA ALA A 50 11.38 1.75 -0.82
C ALA A 50 11.33 0.41 -0.08
N VAL A 51 12.44 0.02 0.54
CA VAL A 51 12.59 -1.30 1.19
C VAL A 51 11.47 -1.57 2.19
N ARG A 52 11.09 -0.58 3.02
CA ARG A 52 10.02 -0.75 4.01
C ARG A 52 8.65 -1.08 3.38
N CYS A 53 8.39 -0.60 2.18
CA CYS A 53 7.18 -0.96 1.43
C CYS A 53 7.30 -2.34 0.81
N LEU A 54 8.45 -2.67 0.21
CA LEU A 54 8.70 -4.00 -0.34
C LEU A 54 8.56 -5.07 0.74
N GLU A 55 9.21 -4.88 1.88
CA GLU A 55 9.14 -5.83 2.99
C GLU A 55 7.73 -5.99 3.57
N THR A 56 6.88 -4.98 3.45
CA THR A 56 5.50 -5.07 3.90
C THR A 56 4.69 -6.06 3.06
N LEU A 57 4.90 -6.10 1.74
CA LEU A 57 4.14 -6.96 0.84
C LEU A 57 4.82 -8.27 0.47
N THR A 58 6.13 -8.40 0.69
CA THR A 58 6.89 -9.60 0.30
C THR A 58 6.30 -10.90 0.85
N PRO A 59 5.92 -11.01 2.14
CA PRO A 59 5.33 -12.25 2.64
C PRO A 59 4.08 -12.70 1.86
N TYR A 60 3.21 -11.76 1.51
CA TYR A 60 2.03 -12.08 0.71
C TYR A 60 2.38 -12.43 -0.72
N ALA A 61 3.28 -11.66 -1.34
CA ALA A 61 3.73 -11.91 -2.71
C ALA A 61 4.32 -13.33 -2.85
N GLU A 62 5.16 -13.74 -1.90
CA GLU A 62 5.74 -15.08 -1.87
C GLU A 62 4.66 -16.16 -1.66
N THR A 63 3.69 -15.90 -0.79
CA THR A 63 2.60 -16.85 -0.52
C THR A 63 1.77 -17.17 -1.75
N ILE A 64 1.48 -16.18 -2.59
CA ILE A 64 0.66 -16.37 -3.80
C ILE A 64 1.46 -16.54 -5.08
N GLY A 65 2.81 -16.43 -5.00
CA GLY A 65 3.68 -16.53 -6.17
C GLY A 65 3.51 -15.36 -7.16
N ALA A 66 3.22 -14.17 -6.65
CA ALA A 66 3.04 -12.97 -7.47
C ALA A 66 4.25 -12.05 -7.37
N ASP A 67 4.47 -11.26 -8.43
CA ASP A 67 5.49 -10.23 -8.45
C ASP A 67 5.00 -8.93 -7.84
N LEU A 68 5.92 -8.15 -7.27
CA LEU A 68 5.65 -6.79 -6.84
C LEU A 68 5.84 -5.84 -8.02
N GLU A 69 4.83 -5.02 -8.29
CA GLU A 69 4.89 -3.95 -9.28
C GLU A 69 5.45 -2.70 -8.62
N LEU A 70 6.64 -2.27 -9.04
CA LEU A 70 7.30 -1.11 -8.45
C LEU A 70 6.76 0.18 -9.09
N VAL A 71 6.23 1.07 -8.26
CA VAL A 71 5.59 2.32 -8.68
C VAL A 71 6.36 3.49 -8.09
N GLU A 72 7.25 4.08 -8.87
CA GLU A 72 8.09 5.19 -8.43
C GLU A 72 7.26 6.41 -8.02
N GLU A 73 6.13 6.63 -8.67
CA GLU A 73 5.24 7.77 -8.46
C GLU A 73 4.61 7.82 -7.07
N VAL A 74 4.69 6.74 -6.29
CA VAL A 74 4.19 6.72 -4.91
C VAL A 74 5.32 6.68 -3.87
N THR A 75 6.54 7.02 -4.26
CA THR A 75 7.62 7.30 -3.31
C THR A 75 7.43 8.68 -2.70
N GLU A 76 8.03 8.91 -1.52
CA GLU A 76 7.99 10.24 -0.89
C GLU A 76 8.66 11.30 -1.76
N GLU A 77 9.69 10.92 -2.53
CA GLU A 77 10.48 11.84 -3.35
C GLU A 77 9.78 12.24 -4.66
N ALA A 78 9.05 11.31 -5.26
CA ALA A 78 8.48 11.50 -6.59
C ALA A 78 6.97 11.82 -6.60
N ALA A 79 6.28 11.64 -5.47
CA ALA A 79 4.83 11.79 -5.42
C ALA A 79 4.39 13.24 -5.71
N THR A 80 3.50 13.36 -6.68
CA THR A 80 2.77 14.60 -6.98
C THR A 80 1.29 14.25 -7.12
N GLU A 81 0.43 15.24 -6.99
CA GLU A 81 -1.02 15.04 -7.14
C GLU A 81 -1.35 14.39 -8.49
N GLY A 82 -0.80 14.91 -9.57
CA GLY A 82 -1.07 14.39 -10.91
C GLY A 82 -0.56 12.97 -11.12
N ALA A 83 0.67 12.68 -10.68
CA ALA A 83 1.27 11.35 -10.84
C ALA A 83 0.52 10.29 -10.02
N VAL A 84 0.20 10.61 -8.76
CA VAL A 84 -0.54 9.70 -7.88
C VAL A 84 -1.96 9.46 -8.40
N THR A 85 -2.63 10.51 -8.87
CA THR A 85 -3.97 10.39 -9.46
C THR A 85 -3.96 9.42 -10.66
N LYS A 86 -2.95 9.51 -11.52
CA LYS A 86 -2.82 8.58 -12.67
C LYS A 86 -2.66 7.13 -12.21
N VAL A 87 -1.84 6.89 -11.19
CA VAL A 87 -1.64 5.54 -10.64
C VAL A 87 -2.96 5.00 -10.08
N VAL A 88 -3.65 5.77 -9.26
CA VAL A 88 -4.91 5.36 -8.63
C VAL A 88 -5.99 5.11 -9.68
N THR A 89 -6.14 6.01 -10.64
CA THR A 89 -7.12 5.87 -11.72
C THR A 89 -6.85 4.59 -12.52
N GLY A 90 -5.60 4.31 -12.86
CA GLY A 90 -5.22 3.10 -13.57
C GLY A 90 -5.55 1.82 -12.80
N LEU A 91 -5.31 1.81 -11.48
CA LEU A 91 -5.68 0.69 -10.63
C LEU A 91 -7.19 0.49 -10.57
N VAL A 92 -7.96 1.55 -10.41
CA VAL A 92 -9.43 1.48 -10.35
C VAL A 92 -9.99 0.94 -11.66
N GLU A 93 -9.49 1.40 -12.81
CA GLU A 93 -9.90 0.91 -14.13
C GLU A 93 -9.59 -0.57 -14.30
N ASP A 94 -8.40 -1.00 -13.88
CA ASP A 94 -7.99 -2.40 -13.95
C ASP A 94 -8.89 -3.30 -13.08
N LEU A 95 -9.18 -2.87 -11.86
CA LEU A 95 -10.08 -3.59 -10.96
C LEU A 95 -11.48 -3.76 -11.54
N HIS A 96 -11.98 -2.74 -12.23
CA HIS A 96 -13.27 -2.81 -12.89
C HIS A 96 -13.30 -3.89 -13.99
N THR A 97 -12.17 -4.07 -14.69
CA THR A 97 -12.04 -5.06 -15.77
C THR A 97 -11.77 -6.46 -15.23
N THR A 98 -10.82 -6.61 -14.31
CA THR A 98 -10.38 -7.93 -13.83
C THR A 98 -11.25 -8.50 -12.73
N ARG A 99 -11.93 -7.64 -11.97
CA ARG A 99 -12.74 -7.99 -10.77
C ARG A 99 -11.94 -8.68 -9.67
N ARG A 100 -10.63 -8.49 -9.67
CA ARG A 100 -9.74 -8.98 -8.63
C ARG A 100 -9.24 -7.84 -7.78
N GLY A 101 -8.79 -8.14 -6.56
CA GLY A 101 -8.26 -7.12 -5.67
C GLY A 101 -6.88 -6.63 -6.08
N ALA A 102 -6.56 -5.41 -5.70
CA ALA A 102 -5.23 -4.85 -5.80
C ALA A 102 -4.86 -4.18 -4.47
N VAL A 103 -3.58 -4.16 -4.15
CA VAL A 103 -3.06 -3.37 -3.04
C VAL A 103 -2.08 -2.33 -3.58
N LEU A 104 -2.13 -1.14 -3.00
CA LEU A 104 -1.14 -0.08 -3.22
C LEU A 104 -0.49 0.22 -1.88
N CYS A 105 0.80 -0.09 -1.75
CA CYS A 105 1.57 0.17 -0.55
C CYS A 105 2.42 1.42 -0.73
N THR A 106 2.30 2.35 0.20
CA THR A 106 3.01 3.62 0.13
C THR A 106 3.29 4.19 1.53
N HIS A 107 3.59 5.47 1.59
CA HIS A 107 4.09 6.19 2.75
C HIS A 107 3.07 7.18 3.30
N ARG A 108 3.20 7.51 4.58
CA ARG A 108 2.32 8.46 5.24
C ARG A 108 2.16 9.80 4.48
N PRO A 109 3.25 10.45 3.98
CA PRO A 109 3.09 11.72 3.26
C PRO A 109 2.40 11.61 1.91
N VAL A 110 2.36 10.41 1.31
CA VAL A 110 1.74 10.17 0.00
C VAL A 110 0.26 9.80 0.14
N LEU A 111 -0.13 9.22 1.26
CA LEU A 111 -1.51 8.75 1.50
C LEU A 111 -2.58 9.81 1.29
N PRO A 112 -2.40 11.08 1.70
CA PRO A 112 -3.41 12.11 1.41
C PRO A 112 -3.71 12.25 -0.08
N LEU A 113 -2.70 12.12 -0.94
CA LEU A 113 -2.88 12.19 -2.39
C LEU A 113 -3.64 10.97 -2.93
N VAL A 114 -3.37 9.79 -2.37
CA VAL A 114 -4.07 8.56 -2.75
C VAL A 114 -5.55 8.65 -2.39
N PHE A 115 -5.87 9.04 -1.16
CA PHE A 115 -7.25 9.16 -0.71
C PHE A 115 -8.00 10.26 -1.46
N GLU A 116 -7.35 11.39 -1.74
CA GLU A 116 -7.94 12.46 -2.55
C GLU A 116 -8.30 11.95 -3.95
N ALA A 117 -7.42 11.18 -4.58
CA ALA A 117 -7.69 10.59 -5.90
C ALA A 117 -8.87 9.61 -5.88
N LEU A 118 -9.17 9.00 -4.73
CA LEU A 118 -10.32 8.11 -4.53
C LEU A 118 -11.59 8.87 -4.10
N GLY A 119 -11.50 10.18 -3.89
CA GLY A 119 -12.61 10.97 -3.38
C GLY A 119 -12.92 10.71 -1.91
N LEU A 120 -11.93 10.31 -1.13
CA LEU A 120 -12.05 9.97 0.28
C LEU A 120 -11.21 10.92 1.15
N ASP A 121 -11.64 11.10 2.39
CA ASP A 121 -10.82 11.77 3.39
C ASP A 121 -9.68 10.86 3.83
N ASP A 122 -8.52 11.46 4.14
CA ASP A 122 -7.37 10.73 4.66
C ASP A 122 -7.63 10.30 6.12
N PRO A 123 -7.71 8.99 6.40
CA PRO A 123 -7.95 8.50 7.76
C PRO A 123 -6.70 8.52 8.64
N ALA A 124 -5.59 9.04 8.15
CA ALA A 124 -4.33 9.10 8.88
C ALA A 124 -3.84 7.74 9.38
N LEU A 125 -3.55 6.82 8.46
CA LEU A 125 -3.17 5.44 8.77
C LEU A 125 -1.93 5.34 9.67
N ALA A 126 -1.99 4.46 10.66
CA ALA A 126 -0.84 4.04 11.43
C ALA A 126 0.07 3.10 10.59
N PRO A 127 1.34 2.89 10.97
CA PRO A 127 2.19 1.93 10.28
C PRO A 127 1.57 0.54 10.24
N GLY A 128 1.49 -0.05 9.04
CA GLY A 128 0.87 -1.36 8.83
C GLY A 128 -0.64 -1.37 8.71
N GLU A 129 -1.28 -0.23 8.95
CA GLU A 129 -2.73 -0.10 8.82
C GLU A 129 -3.14 -0.04 7.35
N MET A 130 -4.31 -0.58 7.06
CA MET A 130 -4.86 -0.66 5.73
C MET A 130 -6.30 -0.18 5.68
N VAL A 131 -6.67 0.48 4.59
CA VAL A 131 -8.08 0.72 4.24
C VAL A 131 -8.42 -0.10 3.02
N VAL A 132 -9.43 -0.95 3.16
CA VAL A 132 -10.05 -1.65 2.02
C VAL A 132 -11.11 -0.73 1.44
N VAL A 133 -10.99 -0.46 0.15
CA VAL A 133 -11.93 0.37 -0.59
C VAL A 133 -12.72 -0.54 -1.51
N HIS A 134 -14.02 -0.64 -1.25
CA HIS A 134 -14.92 -1.44 -2.09
C HIS A 134 -15.44 -0.58 -3.23
N LEU A 135 -15.22 -1.06 -4.45
CA LEU A 135 -15.60 -0.36 -5.67
C LEU A 135 -16.73 -1.11 -6.39
N ARG A 136 -17.67 -0.33 -6.90
CA ARG A 136 -18.71 -0.84 -7.79
C ARG A 136 -18.82 0.08 -8.99
N LYS A 137 -18.59 -0.45 -10.21
CA LYS A 137 -18.61 0.34 -11.44
C LYS A 137 -17.65 1.54 -11.37
N GLY A 138 -16.45 1.33 -10.79
CA GLY A 138 -15.44 2.37 -10.63
C GLY A 138 -15.71 3.39 -9.54
N ARG A 139 -16.73 3.20 -8.71
CA ARG A 139 -17.09 4.12 -7.62
C ARG A 139 -16.93 3.46 -6.27
N VAL A 140 -16.47 4.25 -5.30
CA VAL A 140 -16.38 3.80 -3.91
C VAL A 140 -17.77 3.64 -3.32
N VAL A 141 -18.07 2.44 -2.80
CA VAL A 141 -19.38 2.15 -2.15
C VAL A 141 -19.24 1.85 -0.67
N ALA A 142 -18.06 1.45 -0.20
CA ALA A 142 -17.81 1.18 1.22
C ALA A 142 -16.30 1.16 1.50
N THR A 143 -15.93 1.36 2.75
CA THR A 143 -14.54 1.24 3.21
C THR A 143 -14.50 0.46 4.52
N GLU A 144 -13.39 -0.25 4.73
CA GLU A 144 -13.09 -0.94 5.98
C GLU A 144 -11.66 -0.63 6.39
N ARG A 145 -11.40 -0.52 7.69
CA ARG A 145 -10.04 -0.33 8.22
C ARG A 145 -9.57 -1.61 8.89
N HIS A 146 -8.32 -1.97 8.62
CA HIS A 146 -7.65 -3.08 9.30
C HIS A 146 -6.43 -2.55 10.03
N LEU A 147 -6.49 -2.63 11.37
CA LEU A 147 -5.39 -2.25 12.22
C LEU A 147 -4.42 -3.43 12.37
N PRO A 148 -3.12 -3.18 12.36
CA PRO A 148 -2.14 -4.24 12.61
C PRO A 148 -2.20 -4.67 14.08
N HIS A 149 -1.88 -5.92 14.30
CA HIS A 149 -1.74 -6.48 15.65
C HIS A 149 -0.33 -6.30 16.19
#